data_0eaed578decab180e98e4ad66080b498
#
_entry.id   0eaed578decab180e98e4ad66080b498
#
_cell.length_a   1.000
_cell.length_b   1.000
_cell.length_c   1.000
_cell.angle_alpha   90.00
_cell.angle_beta   90.00
_cell.angle_gamma   90.00
#
_symmetry.space_group_name_H-M   'P 1'
#
loop_
_entity.id
_entity.type
_entity.pdbx_description
1 polymer ?
#
loop_
_entity_poly.entity_id
_entity_poly.type
_entity_poly.pdbx_seq_one_letter_code
_entity_poly.pdbx_strand_id
1 'polypeptide(L)'
;MVYLSDNAYFRTIELEAENKNSPRLSDHQRRLVNITADQRKSIFLTGPAGTGKSFLLRTIIDQMKIVYKEENQVAVTAATGMAAYLLNAITLHKYTGIGLGDHSLEDTVTGIRKNRVTKDRWDKMKVLIVDEISMISGRIFTLLDNIAQNIKGNKAPFGGIQVILCGDFYQLPPIDASQRPNAIPDYCFLSKSWSNIIWQSFKLTRVFRQADPVFTDLLYQVRHGRYTDNVVNQLRAAFFHKAPPNIMPTKLFSTRYRTDQCNKFHLERDCVGKSVKFDAIDLYYDEQADKDDILNNLPCPASLELRKHARVMLNKNISPELCNGRQGTVVSLCSPEEAMFTAAIAGIGTQYCLDVLSNKISPQEAVEKIKADLVVYQDEEEPPSDSAAIKESTLSHCEFLLSRLTNPSDVVVPVVRFDQPGTPLFYPVSQETWHIEGPKEKMLATRQQLPLILAWALSIHKSQGQTLEWVEIDASYIFVPGQFYVALSRGTDFGKIKFQHINFDKLRKLKPFDCVVDFYENMKTPDDVKLFYN
;
A
#
# COMPACT_ATOMS: atom_id res chain seq x y z
N MET A 1 9.52 -37.19 8.51
CA MET A 1 9.23 -36.13 9.48
C MET A 1 10.53 -35.82 10.20
N VAL A 2 11.20 -34.74 9.83
CA VAL A 2 12.37 -34.26 10.58
C VAL A 2 11.85 -33.09 11.40
N TYR A 3 11.74 -33.31 12.71
CA TYR A 3 11.54 -32.23 13.67
C TYR A 3 12.84 -31.41 13.70
N LEU A 4 12.82 -30.24 13.05
CA LEU A 4 13.83 -29.23 13.32
C LEU A 4 13.56 -28.71 14.74
N SER A 5 14.54 -28.80 15.62
CA SER A 5 14.41 -28.33 17.00
C SER A 5 14.13 -26.82 17.00
N ASP A 6 13.21 -26.38 17.86
CA ASP A 6 12.75 -24.96 18.00
C ASP A 6 13.91 -23.95 18.04
N ASN A 7 15.05 -24.35 18.59
CA ASN A 7 16.27 -23.54 18.67
C ASN A 7 16.98 -23.27 17.34
N ALA A 8 16.89 -24.16 16.35
CA ALA A 8 17.58 -23.97 15.06
C ALA A 8 16.85 -22.93 14.19
N TYR A 9 15.52 -22.88 14.31
CA TYR A 9 14.68 -21.99 13.53
C TYR A 9 14.78 -20.53 14.03
N PHE A 10 14.76 -20.31 15.33
CA PHE A 10 14.99 -18.98 15.91
C PHE A 10 16.41 -18.46 15.65
N ARG A 11 17.41 -19.34 15.55
CA ARG A 11 18.77 -18.97 15.13
C ARG A 11 18.80 -18.44 13.70
N THR A 12 18.04 -19.02 12.79
CA THR A 12 18.01 -18.55 11.38
C THR A 12 17.37 -17.16 11.28
N ILE A 13 16.28 -16.89 12.02
CA ILE A 13 15.68 -15.55 12.08
C ILE A 13 16.58 -14.53 12.80
N GLU A 14 17.28 -14.93 13.85
CA GLU A 14 18.23 -14.07 14.55
C GLU A 14 19.48 -13.77 13.72
N LEU A 15 19.97 -14.71 12.91
CA LEU A 15 21.12 -14.52 12.01
C LEU A 15 20.77 -13.61 10.81
N GLU A 16 19.57 -13.70 10.28
CA GLU A 16 19.10 -12.76 9.24
C GLU A 16 18.78 -11.38 9.83
N ALA A 17 18.39 -11.28 11.11
CA ALA A 17 18.16 -10.02 11.82
C ALA A 17 19.47 -9.35 12.31
N GLU A 18 20.57 -10.08 12.37
CA GLU A 18 21.92 -9.54 12.65
C GLU A 18 22.51 -8.76 11.45
N ASN A 19 21.91 -8.86 10.27
CA ASN A 19 22.13 -7.90 9.20
C ASN A 19 21.61 -6.54 9.66
N LYS A 20 22.49 -5.59 9.85
CA LYS A 20 22.46 -4.36 10.67
C LYS A 20 21.24 -3.42 10.56
N ASN A 21 20.20 -3.74 9.78
CA ASN A 21 19.06 -2.85 9.50
C ASN A 21 17.66 -3.47 9.61
N SER A 22 17.50 -4.74 10.02
CA SER A 22 16.17 -5.34 10.17
C SER A 22 15.64 -5.17 11.59
N PRO A 23 14.40 -4.65 11.78
CA PRO A 23 13.82 -4.49 13.09
C PRO A 23 13.58 -5.88 13.74
N ARG A 24 14.04 -6.06 14.98
CA ARG A 24 13.83 -7.31 15.74
C ARG A 24 12.37 -7.46 16.15
N LEU A 25 11.83 -8.67 16.01
CA LEU A 25 10.51 -9.01 16.54
C LEU A 25 10.51 -8.91 18.08
N SER A 26 9.44 -8.34 18.66
CA SER A 26 9.19 -8.44 20.09
C SER A 26 8.79 -9.86 20.47
N ASP A 27 8.90 -10.22 21.77
CA ASP A 27 8.52 -11.55 22.23
C ASP A 27 7.05 -11.88 21.93
N HIS A 28 6.15 -10.90 22.03
CA HIS A 28 4.75 -11.07 21.63
C HIS A 28 4.59 -11.34 20.14
N GLN A 29 5.35 -10.66 19.28
CA GLN A 29 5.33 -10.90 17.85
C GLN A 29 5.88 -12.29 17.50
N ARG A 30 6.96 -12.75 18.15
CA ARG A 30 7.49 -14.11 17.98
C ARG A 30 6.46 -15.17 18.38
N ARG A 31 5.78 -14.99 19.51
CA ARG A 31 4.70 -15.91 19.94
C ARG A 31 3.58 -16.01 18.92
N LEU A 32 3.18 -14.88 18.30
CA LEU A 32 2.16 -14.87 17.26
C LEU A 32 2.59 -15.63 16.02
N VAL A 33 3.85 -15.50 15.59
CA VAL A 33 4.40 -16.28 14.49
C VAL A 33 4.31 -17.78 14.80
N ASN A 34 4.68 -18.21 16.01
CA ASN A 34 4.60 -19.63 16.40
C ASN A 34 3.15 -20.15 16.41
N ILE A 35 2.20 -19.37 16.95
CA ILE A 35 0.79 -19.75 16.97
C ILE A 35 0.25 -19.95 15.55
N THR A 36 0.68 -19.15 14.62
CA THR A 36 0.24 -19.24 13.22
C THR A 36 0.96 -20.35 12.46
N ALA A 37 2.29 -20.42 12.56
CA ALA A 37 3.09 -21.34 11.75
C ALA A 37 3.08 -22.77 12.32
N ASP A 38 3.32 -22.93 13.63
CA ASP A 38 3.49 -24.23 14.25
C ASP A 38 2.16 -24.85 14.68
N GLN A 39 1.31 -24.05 15.36
CA GLN A 39 0.02 -24.53 15.85
C GLN A 39 -1.10 -24.45 14.81
N ARG A 40 -0.85 -23.83 13.65
CA ARG A 40 -1.81 -23.67 12.53
C ARG A 40 -3.15 -23.08 12.97
N LYS A 41 -3.15 -22.14 13.92
CA LYS A 41 -4.38 -21.51 14.39
C LYS A 41 -4.81 -20.38 13.46
N SER A 42 -6.12 -20.30 13.22
CA SER A 42 -6.73 -19.15 12.55
C SER A 42 -6.85 -17.99 13.53
N ILE A 43 -6.33 -16.83 13.16
CA ILE A 43 -6.24 -15.68 14.06
C ILE A 43 -6.71 -14.38 13.41
N PHE A 44 -7.06 -13.42 14.26
CA PHE A 44 -7.21 -12.03 13.88
C PHE A 44 -6.14 -11.17 14.56
N LEU A 45 -5.32 -10.49 13.76
CA LEU A 45 -4.30 -9.55 14.19
C LEU A 45 -4.79 -8.12 14.04
N THR A 46 -4.84 -7.37 15.14
CA THR A 46 -5.32 -6.00 15.14
C THR A 46 -4.43 -5.08 15.98
N GLY A 47 -4.74 -3.79 15.95
CA GLY A 47 -4.08 -2.75 16.73
C GLY A 47 -4.19 -1.40 16.05
N PRO A 48 -3.89 -0.29 16.76
CA PRO A 48 -3.88 1.05 16.21
C PRO A 48 -2.97 1.20 14.99
N ALA A 49 -3.13 2.29 14.25
CA ALA A 49 -2.20 2.64 13.19
C ALA A 49 -0.77 2.79 13.78
N GLY A 50 0.24 2.34 13.02
CA GLY A 50 1.64 2.46 13.46
C GLY A 50 2.14 1.41 14.46
N THR A 51 1.35 0.38 14.78
CA THR A 51 1.76 -0.70 15.71
C THR A 51 2.55 -1.85 15.06
N GLY A 52 2.89 -1.74 13.77
CA GLY A 52 3.70 -2.75 13.09
C GLY A 52 2.89 -3.96 12.57
N LYS A 53 1.56 -3.86 12.42
CA LYS A 53 0.71 -4.93 11.87
C LYS A 53 1.25 -5.48 10.55
N SER A 54 1.49 -4.61 9.57
CA SER A 54 1.97 -5.02 8.24
C SER A 54 3.37 -5.63 8.26
N PHE A 55 4.24 -5.19 9.19
CA PHE A 55 5.55 -5.80 9.40
C PHE A 55 5.40 -7.23 9.91
N LEU A 56 4.61 -7.43 10.97
CA LEU A 56 4.36 -8.75 11.53
C LEU A 56 3.64 -9.67 10.53
N LEU A 57 2.69 -9.13 9.76
CA LEU A 57 1.98 -9.90 8.74
C LEU A 57 2.94 -10.40 7.65
N ARG A 58 3.90 -9.58 7.19
CA ARG A 58 4.95 -10.02 6.25
C ARG A 58 5.78 -11.14 6.83
N THR A 59 6.22 -11.03 8.09
CA THR A 59 6.95 -12.10 8.77
C THR A 59 6.13 -13.39 8.81
N ILE A 60 4.83 -13.32 9.13
CA ILE A 60 3.94 -14.48 9.12
C ILE A 60 3.85 -15.07 7.69
N ILE A 61 3.70 -14.23 6.66
CA ILE A 61 3.65 -14.66 5.26
C ILE A 61 4.92 -15.44 4.89
N ASP A 62 6.09 -14.89 5.21
CA ASP A 62 7.38 -15.51 4.89
C ASP A 62 7.50 -16.88 5.59
N GLN A 63 7.10 -16.96 6.85
CA GLN A 63 7.06 -18.21 7.59
C GLN A 63 6.09 -19.23 6.99
N MET A 64 4.89 -18.79 6.61
CA MET A 64 3.93 -19.68 5.96
C MET A 64 4.45 -20.23 4.63
N LYS A 65 5.16 -19.42 3.84
CA LYS A 65 5.80 -19.87 2.60
C LYS A 65 6.93 -20.87 2.83
N ILE A 66 7.60 -20.82 3.97
CA ILE A 66 8.61 -21.83 4.35
C ILE A 66 7.92 -23.16 4.74
N VAL A 67 6.81 -23.09 5.47
CA VAL A 67 6.03 -24.27 5.91
C VAL A 67 5.32 -24.94 4.72
N TYR A 68 4.72 -24.13 3.84
CA TYR A 68 3.95 -24.58 2.69
C TYR A 68 4.71 -24.24 1.41
N LYS A 69 5.45 -25.24 0.89
CA LYS A 69 6.42 -25.05 -0.20
C LYS A 69 5.82 -25.03 -1.59
N GLU A 70 4.58 -25.51 -1.75
CA GLU A 70 3.94 -25.56 -3.05
C GLU A 70 3.23 -24.25 -3.35
N GLU A 71 3.25 -23.88 -4.61
CA GLU A 71 2.56 -22.72 -5.12
C GLU A 71 1.04 -22.77 -4.83
N ASN A 72 0.43 -21.64 -4.52
CA ASN A 72 -0.99 -21.50 -4.18
C ASN A 72 -1.44 -22.16 -2.86
N GLN A 73 -0.53 -22.77 -2.07
CA GLN A 73 -0.91 -23.24 -0.73
C GLN A 73 -1.10 -22.07 0.26
N VAL A 74 -0.39 -20.97 0.08
CA VAL A 74 -0.52 -19.75 0.88
C VAL A 74 -1.13 -18.64 0.02
N ALA A 75 -2.40 -18.36 0.23
CA ALA A 75 -3.13 -17.29 -0.42
C ALA A 75 -2.91 -15.97 0.34
N VAL A 76 -2.08 -15.09 -0.19
CA VAL A 76 -1.87 -13.75 0.35
C VAL A 76 -2.80 -12.79 -0.36
N THR A 77 -3.66 -12.11 0.39
CA THR A 77 -4.68 -11.20 -0.18
C THR A 77 -4.89 -9.96 0.69
N ALA A 78 -5.58 -8.97 0.16
CA ALA A 78 -6.06 -7.83 0.93
C ALA A 78 -7.41 -7.34 0.43
N ALA A 79 -8.11 -6.55 1.25
CA ALA A 79 -9.41 -6.00 0.88
C ALA A 79 -9.31 -4.96 -0.25
N THR A 80 -8.21 -4.22 -0.35
CA THR A 80 -8.00 -3.17 -1.35
C THR A 80 -6.82 -3.46 -2.26
N GLY A 81 -6.85 -2.90 -3.49
CA GLY A 81 -5.75 -3.02 -4.44
C GLY A 81 -4.43 -2.47 -3.91
N MET A 82 -4.46 -1.35 -3.18
CA MET A 82 -3.27 -0.73 -2.59
C MET A 82 -2.66 -1.62 -1.49
N ALA A 83 -3.47 -2.14 -0.58
CA ALA A 83 -2.99 -3.03 0.48
C ALA A 83 -2.45 -4.35 -0.10
N ALA A 84 -3.14 -4.93 -1.10
CA ALA A 84 -2.68 -6.12 -1.79
C ALA A 84 -1.32 -5.89 -2.48
N TYR A 85 -1.18 -4.75 -3.15
CA TYR A 85 0.07 -4.38 -3.82
C TYR A 85 1.25 -4.26 -2.84
N LEU A 86 1.05 -3.63 -1.67
CA LEU A 86 2.08 -3.52 -0.63
C LEU A 86 2.55 -4.88 -0.08
N LEU A 87 1.76 -5.92 -0.25
CA LEU A 87 2.09 -7.30 0.13
C LEU A 87 2.58 -8.16 -1.04
N ASN A 88 2.80 -7.57 -2.23
CA ASN A 88 3.05 -8.30 -3.48
C ASN A 88 1.98 -9.39 -3.73
N ALA A 89 0.72 -9.01 -3.58
CA ALA A 89 -0.43 -9.89 -3.62
C ALA A 89 -1.54 -9.31 -4.49
N ILE A 90 -2.65 -10.02 -4.62
CA ILE A 90 -3.84 -9.55 -5.32
C ILE A 90 -5.01 -9.41 -4.35
N THR A 91 -6.06 -8.68 -4.77
CA THR A 91 -7.22 -8.47 -3.90
C THR A 91 -7.94 -9.78 -3.60
N LEU A 92 -8.56 -9.86 -2.41
CA LEU A 92 -9.34 -11.02 -1.97
C LEU A 92 -10.39 -11.44 -3.01
N HIS A 93 -11.16 -10.47 -3.53
CA HIS A 93 -12.19 -10.72 -4.54
C HIS A 93 -11.62 -11.36 -5.82
N LYS A 94 -10.48 -10.86 -6.30
CA LYS A 94 -9.83 -11.38 -7.50
C LYS A 94 -9.20 -12.75 -7.26
N TYR A 95 -8.54 -12.96 -6.11
CA TYR A 95 -7.91 -14.25 -5.79
C TYR A 95 -8.94 -15.37 -5.71
N THR A 96 -10.04 -15.10 -5.01
CA THR A 96 -11.11 -16.08 -4.76
C THR A 96 -12.09 -16.24 -5.91
N GLY A 97 -12.09 -15.30 -6.88
CA GLY A 97 -12.95 -15.35 -8.05
C GLY A 97 -14.43 -15.06 -7.77
N ILE A 98 -14.74 -14.37 -6.66
CA ILE A 98 -16.14 -14.07 -6.27
C ILE A 98 -16.74 -12.86 -7.01
N GLY A 99 -15.95 -12.15 -7.84
CA GLY A 99 -16.37 -10.88 -8.45
C GLY A 99 -16.71 -9.84 -7.39
N LEU A 100 -17.85 -9.15 -7.52
CA LEU A 100 -18.36 -8.23 -6.49
C LEU A 100 -19.07 -8.96 -5.32
N GLY A 101 -19.23 -10.29 -5.42
CA GLY A 101 -19.92 -11.10 -4.42
C GLY A 101 -21.45 -10.98 -4.46
N ASP A 102 -22.03 -10.53 -5.56
CA ASP A 102 -23.47 -10.28 -5.71
C ASP A 102 -24.23 -11.49 -6.27
N HIS A 103 -23.52 -12.51 -6.75
CA HIS A 103 -24.10 -13.74 -7.26
C HIS A 103 -24.50 -14.70 -6.13
N SER A 104 -25.38 -15.66 -6.45
CA SER A 104 -25.72 -16.73 -5.54
C SER A 104 -24.51 -17.61 -5.23
N LEU A 105 -24.53 -18.34 -4.11
CA LEU A 105 -23.48 -19.30 -3.78
C LEU A 105 -23.29 -20.35 -4.89
N GLU A 106 -24.40 -20.85 -5.44
CA GLU A 106 -24.40 -21.90 -6.47
C GLU A 106 -23.78 -21.40 -7.78
N ASP A 107 -24.14 -20.20 -8.22
CA ASP A 107 -23.58 -19.57 -9.42
C ASP A 107 -22.08 -19.28 -9.23
N THR A 108 -21.70 -18.76 -8.08
CA THR A 108 -20.30 -18.46 -7.75
C THR A 108 -19.45 -19.72 -7.74
N VAL A 109 -19.90 -20.79 -7.05
CA VAL A 109 -19.18 -22.08 -7.03
C VAL A 109 -19.11 -22.70 -8.41
N THR A 110 -20.17 -22.60 -9.20
CA THR A 110 -20.18 -23.10 -10.59
C THR A 110 -19.19 -22.32 -11.45
N GLY A 111 -19.13 -21.00 -11.33
CA GLY A 111 -18.17 -20.14 -12.00
C GLY A 111 -16.72 -20.50 -11.63
N ILE A 112 -16.43 -20.65 -10.33
CA ILE A 112 -15.13 -21.07 -9.83
C ILE A 112 -14.74 -22.45 -10.38
N ARG A 113 -15.63 -23.43 -10.40
CA ARG A 113 -15.35 -24.78 -10.92
C ARG A 113 -15.07 -24.79 -12.42
N LYS A 114 -15.71 -23.94 -13.20
CA LYS A 114 -15.45 -23.76 -14.63
C LYS A 114 -14.10 -23.08 -14.90
N ASN A 115 -13.64 -22.27 -13.96
CA ASN A 115 -12.40 -21.53 -14.04
C ASN A 115 -11.25 -22.37 -13.46
N ARG A 116 -10.43 -22.95 -14.32
CA ARG A 116 -9.38 -23.88 -13.90
C ARG A 116 -8.37 -23.26 -12.93
N VAL A 117 -7.97 -22.00 -13.12
CA VAL A 117 -6.99 -21.32 -12.27
C VAL A 117 -7.58 -21.01 -10.90
N THR A 118 -8.78 -20.45 -10.86
CA THR A 118 -9.45 -20.18 -9.59
C THR A 118 -9.75 -21.48 -8.83
N LYS A 119 -10.14 -22.52 -9.54
CA LYS A 119 -10.36 -23.83 -8.95
C LYS A 119 -9.06 -24.41 -8.38
N ASP A 120 -7.94 -24.37 -9.12
CA ASP A 120 -6.64 -24.84 -8.66
C ASP A 120 -6.17 -24.07 -7.41
N ARG A 121 -6.35 -22.73 -7.37
CA ARG A 121 -6.10 -21.90 -6.18
C ARG A 121 -6.88 -22.41 -4.97
N TRP A 122 -8.18 -22.63 -5.11
CA TRP A 122 -9.02 -23.15 -4.04
C TRP A 122 -8.63 -24.57 -3.63
N ASP A 123 -8.36 -25.45 -4.58
CA ASP A 123 -7.99 -26.85 -4.31
C ASP A 123 -6.68 -26.94 -3.53
N LYS A 124 -5.67 -26.13 -3.88
CA LYS A 124 -4.35 -26.12 -3.23
C LYS A 124 -4.29 -25.32 -1.95
N MET A 125 -5.14 -24.31 -1.79
CA MET A 125 -5.11 -23.40 -0.65
C MET A 125 -5.16 -24.13 0.69
N LYS A 126 -4.18 -23.89 1.54
CA LYS A 126 -4.07 -24.35 2.94
C LYS A 126 -4.21 -23.21 3.93
N VAL A 127 -3.75 -22.02 3.53
CA VAL A 127 -3.78 -20.80 4.35
C VAL A 127 -4.35 -19.67 3.51
N LEU A 128 -5.32 -18.93 4.06
CA LEU A 128 -5.83 -17.68 3.51
C LEU A 128 -5.44 -16.52 4.43
N ILE A 129 -4.68 -15.58 3.90
CA ILE A 129 -4.24 -14.36 4.60
C ILE A 129 -4.97 -13.17 3.99
N VAL A 130 -5.62 -12.36 4.83
CA VAL A 130 -6.35 -11.17 4.39
C VAL A 130 -5.93 -9.95 5.20
N ASP A 131 -5.30 -8.97 4.55
CA ASP A 131 -5.03 -7.66 5.16
C ASP A 131 -6.18 -6.67 4.93
N GLU A 132 -6.26 -5.65 5.77
CA GLU A 132 -7.32 -4.63 5.80
C GLU A 132 -8.74 -5.23 5.87
N ILE A 133 -8.91 -6.27 6.70
CA ILE A 133 -10.17 -7.03 6.81
C ILE A 133 -11.36 -6.17 7.24
N SER A 134 -11.13 -5.00 7.84
CA SER A 134 -12.19 -4.07 8.24
C SER A 134 -13.10 -3.62 7.11
N MET A 135 -12.63 -3.71 5.86
CA MET A 135 -13.37 -3.32 4.67
C MET A 135 -14.14 -4.49 4.01
N ILE A 136 -14.05 -5.70 4.57
CA ILE A 136 -14.78 -6.88 4.10
C ILE A 136 -16.06 -7.05 4.91
N SER A 137 -17.21 -7.18 4.22
CA SER A 137 -18.51 -7.37 4.87
C SER A 137 -18.69 -8.78 5.40
N GLY A 138 -19.57 -8.93 6.40
CA GLY A 138 -19.96 -10.23 6.96
C GLY A 138 -20.60 -11.14 5.91
N ARG A 139 -21.36 -10.58 4.96
CA ARG A 139 -21.91 -11.30 3.81
C ARG A 139 -20.80 -11.91 2.95
N ILE A 140 -19.80 -11.12 2.57
CA ILE A 140 -18.65 -11.61 1.78
C ILE A 140 -17.87 -12.66 2.56
N PHE A 141 -17.61 -12.43 3.84
CA PHE A 141 -16.87 -13.37 4.68
C PHE A 141 -17.60 -14.72 4.82
N THR A 142 -18.93 -14.69 5.00
CA THR A 142 -19.78 -15.88 5.03
C THR A 142 -19.83 -16.59 3.67
N LEU A 143 -19.89 -15.83 2.58
CA LEU A 143 -19.84 -16.39 1.22
C LEU A 143 -18.54 -17.16 0.99
N LEU A 144 -17.39 -16.62 1.41
CA LEU A 144 -16.08 -17.28 1.30
C LEU A 144 -16.01 -18.58 2.09
N ASP A 145 -16.54 -18.60 3.31
CA ASP A 145 -16.64 -19.81 4.15
C ASP A 145 -17.44 -20.91 3.44
N ASN A 146 -18.63 -20.55 2.92
CA ASN A 146 -19.49 -21.47 2.21
C ASN A 146 -18.87 -22.01 0.90
N ILE A 147 -18.18 -21.15 0.15
CA ILE A 147 -17.43 -21.55 -1.06
C ILE A 147 -16.33 -22.54 -0.70
N ALA A 148 -15.54 -22.23 0.34
CA ALA A 148 -14.47 -23.09 0.81
C ALA A 148 -14.99 -24.48 1.19
N GLN A 149 -16.07 -24.56 1.97
CA GLN A 149 -16.70 -25.82 2.35
C GLN A 149 -17.19 -26.63 1.14
N ASN A 150 -17.77 -25.94 0.14
CA ASN A 150 -18.28 -26.58 -1.08
C ASN A 150 -17.14 -27.14 -1.98
N ILE A 151 -16.10 -26.35 -2.17
CA ILE A 151 -15.00 -26.75 -3.07
C ILE A 151 -14.13 -27.83 -2.42
N LYS A 152 -13.83 -27.69 -1.11
CA LYS A 152 -13.06 -28.68 -0.35
C LYS A 152 -13.84 -29.95 -0.04
N GLY A 153 -15.16 -29.96 -0.20
CA GLY A 153 -16.02 -31.08 0.23
C GLY A 153 -15.94 -31.34 1.74
N ASN A 154 -15.60 -30.31 2.53
CA ASN A 154 -15.37 -30.40 3.96
C ASN A 154 -16.22 -29.37 4.70
N LYS A 155 -17.06 -29.81 5.63
CA LYS A 155 -17.98 -28.97 6.42
C LYS A 155 -17.31 -28.23 7.58
N ALA A 156 -16.00 -28.45 7.82
CA ALA A 156 -15.23 -27.64 8.78
C ALA A 156 -15.25 -26.17 8.34
N PRO A 157 -15.14 -25.22 9.29
CA PRO A 157 -15.04 -23.80 8.96
C PRO A 157 -13.99 -23.53 7.88
N PHE A 158 -14.31 -22.74 6.88
CA PHE A 158 -13.51 -22.49 5.68
C PHE A 158 -12.99 -23.78 5.00
N GLY A 159 -13.75 -24.87 5.05
CA GLY A 159 -13.33 -26.15 4.44
C GLY A 159 -12.04 -26.71 5.05
N GLY A 160 -11.65 -26.31 6.24
CA GLY A 160 -10.40 -26.69 6.90
C GLY A 160 -9.20 -25.84 6.49
N ILE A 161 -9.38 -24.76 5.74
CA ILE A 161 -8.32 -23.77 5.43
C ILE A 161 -8.06 -22.93 6.68
N GLN A 162 -6.76 -22.73 7.01
CA GLN A 162 -6.36 -21.80 8.05
C GLN A 162 -6.58 -20.36 7.57
N VAL A 163 -7.16 -19.50 8.44
CA VAL A 163 -7.46 -18.11 8.08
C VAL A 163 -6.70 -17.15 9.00
N ILE A 164 -5.91 -16.25 8.41
CA ILE A 164 -5.13 -15.23 9.13
C ILE A 164 -5.63 -13.87 8.66
N LEU A 165 -6.27 -13.14 9.55
CA LEU A 165 -6.86 -11.84 9.27
C LEU A 165 -6.07 -10.73 9.94
N CYS A 166 -5.88 -9.62 9.22
CA CYS A 166 -5.20 -8.44 9.73
C CYS A 166 -6.02 -7.19 9.44
N GLY A 167 -6.13 -6.27 10.42
CA GLY A 167 -6.85 -5.01 10.22
C GLY A 167 -7.19 -4.27 11.51
N ASP A 168 -7.99 -3.22 11.38
CA ASP A 168 -8.44 -2.39 12.52
C ASP A 168 -9.86 -1.90 12.25
N PHE A 169 -10.85 -2.44 12.97
CA PHE A 169 -12.27 -2.08 12.80
C PHE A 169 -12.62 -0.66 13.27
N TYR A 170 -11.72 0.04 13.96
CA TYR A 170 -11.84 1.47 14.21
C TYR A 170 -11.42 2.33 13.01
N GLN A 171 -10.86 1.73 11.95
CA GLN A 171 -10.58 2.40 10.69
C GLN A 171 -11.81 2.38 9.77
N LEU A 172 -11.61 2.29 8.46
CA LEU A 172 -12.72 2.36 7.50
C LEU A 172 -13.56 1.08 7.54
N PRO A 173 -14.89 1.21 7.66
CA PRO A 173 -15.80 0.08 7.61
C PRO A 173 -16.00 -0.44 6.17
N PRO A 174 -16.66 -1.60 5.99
CA PRO A 174 -17.11 -2.07 4.69
C PRO A 174 -18.02 -1.04 4.01
N ILE A 175 -17.86 -0.89 2.70
CA ILE A 175 -18.74 -0.05 1.88
C ILE A 175 -19.85 -0.95 1.34
N ASP A 176 -21.09 -0.70 1.76
CA ASP A 176 -22.28 -1.34 1.21
C ASP A 176 -23.18 -0.27 0.60
N ALA A 177 -23.28 -0.29 -0.72
CA ALA A 177 -24.10 0.68 -1.47
C ALA A 177 -25.60 0.56 -1.18
N SER A 178 -26.05 -0.57 -0.62
CA SER A 178 -27.46 -0.84 -0.28
C SER A 178 -27.87 -0.34 1.11
N GLN A 179 -26.89 0.07 1.94
CA GLN A 179 -27.18 0.47 3.32
C GLN A 179 -27.78 1.88 3.42
N ARG A 180 -28.78 1.99 4.31
CA ARG A 180 -29.35 3.30 4.68
C ARG A 180 -28.29 4.17 5.37
N PRO A 181 -28.35 5.49 5.22
CA PRO A 181 -27.50 6.40 6.00
C PRO A 181 -27.62 6.07 7.51
N ASN A 182 -26.48 5.94 8.18
CA ASN A 182 -26.36 5.58 9.62
C ASN A 182 -26.74 4.13 9.99
N ALA A 183 -26.93 3.22 9.05
CA ALA A 183 -27.03 1.80 9.37
C ALA A 183 -25.68 1.28 9.90
N ILE A 184 -25.73 0.30 10.80
CA ILE A 184 -24.53 -0.40 11.27
C ILE A 184 -23.94 -1.15 10.08
N PRO A 185 -22.67 -0.92 9.72
CA PRO A 185 -22.03 -1.68 8.65
C PRO A 185 -22.04 -3.18 8.95
N ASP A 186 -22.16 -3.97 7.90
CA ASP A 186 -22.09 -5.43 7.99
C ASP A 186 -20.64 -5.89 8.23
N TYR A 187 -20.16 -5.73 9.47
CA TYR A 187 -18.81 -6.15 9.82
C TYR A 187 -18.65 -7.67 9.82
N CYS A 188 -17.54 -8.17 9.28
CA CYS A 188 -17.28 -9.61 9.19
C CYS A 188 -17.21 -10.29 10.57
N PHE A 189 -16.79 -9.59 11.63
CA PHE A 189 -16.76 -10.15 12.98
C PHE A 189 -18.15 -10.40 13.61
N LEU A 190 -19.22 -9.86 13.04
CA LEU A 190 -20.60 -10.13 13.45
C LEU A 190 -21.14 -11.44 12.84
N SER A 191 -20.45 -12.01 11.86
CA SER A 191 -20.88 -13.24 11.20
C SER A 191 -20.61 -14.49 12.04
N LYS A 192 -21.46 -15.51 11.88
CA LYS A 192 -21.20 -16.84 12.48
C LYS A 192 -19.92 -17.48 11.97
N SER A 193 -19.58 -17.26 10.71
CA SER A 193 -18.34 -17.77 10.11
C SER A 193 -17.10 -17.23 10.83
N TRP A 194 -17.10 -15.96 11.27
CA TRP A 194 -16.05 -15.42 12.09
C TRP A 194 -15.87 -16.15 13.42
N SER A 195 -16.97 -16.31 14.17
CA SER A 195 -16.94 -16.98 15.48
C SER A 195 -16.54 -18.46 15.38
N ASN A 196 -16.80 -19.09 14.24
CA ASN A 196 -16.45 -20.49 14.01
C ASN A 196 -15.00 -20.70 13.63
N ILE A 197 -14.37 -19.74 12.91
CA ILE A 197 -13.02 -19.92 12.35
C ILE A 197 -11.94 -19.24 13.19
N ILE A 198 -12.19 -18.06 13.73
CA ILE A 198 -11.17 -17.31 14.47
C ILE A 198 -11.01 -17.91 15.87
N TRP A 199 -9.88 -18.61 16.03
CA TRP A 199 -9.52 -19.19 17.32
C TRP A 199 -9.28 -18.12 18.38
N GLN A 200 -8.55 -17.03 18.01
CA GLN A 200 -8.29 -15.91 18.91
C GLN A 200 -7.94 -14.64 18.13
N SER A 201 -8.25 -13.51 18.76
CA SER A 201 -7.88 -12.17 18.29
C SER A 201 -6.71 -11.62 19.11
N PHE A 202 -5.74 -11.00 18.44
CA PHE A 202 -4.54 -10.45 19.07
C PHE A 202 -4.41 -8.96 18.77
N LYS A 203 -4.26 -8.15 19.82
CA LYS A 203 -4.16 -6.70 19.73
C LYS A 203 -2.73 -6.23 19.97
N LEU A 204 -2.10 -5.65 18.96
CA LEU A 204 -0.82 -4.94 19.14
C LEU A 204 -1.08 -3.59 19.80
N THR A 205 -0.34 -3.28 20.85
CA THR A 205 -0.54 -2.06 21.66
C THR A 205 0.57 -1.03 21.46
N ARG A 206 1.81 -1.47 21.19
CA ARG A 206 2.97 -0.59 21.08
C ARG A 206 2.95 0.12 19.71
N VAL A 207 2.93 1.45 19.74
CA VAL A 207 3.00 2.31 18.55
C VAL A 207 4.47 2.59 18.23
N PHE A 208 4.85 2.44 16.96
CA PHE A 208 6.22 2.68 16.46
C PHE A 208 6.31 3.86 15.49
N ARG A 209 5.19 4.22 14.85
CA ARG A 209 5.16 5.30 13.84
C ARG A 209 5.28 6.69 14.46
N GLN A 210 4.60 6.92 15.55
CA GLN A 210 4.60 8.19 16.26
C GLN A 210 5.50 8.07 17.50
N ALA A 211 6.50 8.94 17.58
CA ALA A 211 7.42 8.98 18.72
C ALA A 211 6.88 9.82 19.89
N ASP A 212 5.99 10.80 19.59
CA ASP A 212 5.42 11.69 20.59
C ASP A 212 4.26 11.02 21.35
N PRO A 213 4.39 10.83 22.68
CA PRO A 213 3.32 10.26 23.51
C PRO A 213 2.04 11.10 23.52
N VAL A 214 2.13 12.44 23.42
CA VAL A 214 0.97 13.33 23.42
C VAL A 214 0.17 13.13 22.14
N PHE A 215 0.84 13.05 21.00
CA PHE A 215 0.18 12.75 19.74
C PHE A 215 -0.39 11.34 19.70
N THR A 216 0.31 10.37 20.28
CA THR A 216 -0.18 8.98 20.40
C THR A 216 -1.47 8.92 21.23
N ASP A 217 -1.54 9.63 22.35
CA ASP A 217 -2.77 9.73 23.15
C ASP A 217 -3.88 10.43 22.37
N LEU A 218 -3.58 11.53 21.69
CA LEU A 218 -4.55 12.24 20.85
C LEU A 218 -5.14 11.32 19.77
N LEU A 219 -4.32 10.52 19.11
CA LEU A 219 -4.76 9.49 18.15
C LEU A 219 -5.64 8.43 18.82
N TYR A 220 -5.31 8.03 20.05
CA TYR A 220 -6.10 7.08 20.81
C TYR A 220 -7.49 7.66 21.13
N GLN A 221 -7.59 8.90 21.59
CA GLN A 221 -8.86 9.58 21.86
C GLN A 221 -9.72 9.68 20.59
N VAL A 222 -9.12 10.14 19.48
CA VAL A 222 -9.79 10.27 18.17
C VAL A 222 -10.27 8.90 17.65
N ARG A 223 -9.45 7.86 17.77
CA ARG A 223 -9.79 6.48 17.38
C ARG A 223 -11.05 5.99 18.09
N HIS A 224 -11.20 6.31 19.37
CA HIS A 224 -12.37 5.91 20.18
C HIS A 224 -13.52 6.93 20.13
N GLY A 225 -13.45 7.95 19.28
CA GLY A 225 -14.49 8.97 19.14
C GLY A 225 -14.66 9.84 20.39
N ARG A 226 -13.63 9.99 21.22
CA ARG A 226 -13.64 10.74 22.48
C ARG A 226 -13.22 12.19 22.23
N TYR A 227 -14.13 12.98 21.71
CA TYR A 227 -13.90 14.40 21.40
C TYR A 227 -14.29 15.30 22.58
N THR A 228 -13.59 15.16 23.72
CA THR A 228 -13.71 16.07 24.87
C THR A 228 -13.23 17.47 24.49
N ASP A 229 -13.56 18.49 25.29
CA ASP A 229 -13.13 19.87 25.01
C ASP A 229 -11.59 19.98 25.01
N ASN A 230 -10.91 19.23 25.86
CA ASN A 230 -9.45 19.16 25.85
C ASN A 230 -8.91 18.60 24.53
N VAL A 231 -9.44 17.49 24.04
CA VAL A 231 -9.06 16.88 22.76
C VAL A 231 -9.34 17.84 21.59
N VAL A 232 -10.52 18.50 21.60
CA VAL A 232 -10.87 19.49 20.58
C VAL A 232 -9.92 20.69 20.60
N ASN A 233 -9.54 21.18 21.78
CA ASN A 233 -8.60 22.30 21.91
C ASN A 233 -7.19 21.91 21.41
N GLN A 234 -6.73 20.69 21.70
CA GLN A 234 -5.47 20.18 21.14
C GLN A 234 -5.55 20.10 19.60
N LEU A 235 -6.63 19.55 19.05
CA LEU A 235 -6.82 19.46 17.60
C LEU A 235 -6.86 20.85 16.95
N ARG A 236 -7.45 21.86 17.60
CA ARG A 236 -7.48 23.24 17.07
C ARG A 236 -6.11 23.84 16.84
N ALA A 237 -5.08 23.43 17.57
CA ALA A 237 -3.71 23.90 17.34
C ALA A 237 -3.24 23.64 15.91
N ALA A 238 -3.68 22.55 15.29
CA ALA A 238 -3.28 22.20 13.93
C ALA A 238 -3.78 23.17 12.83
N PHE A 239 -4.74 24.05 13.11
CA PHE A 239 -5.10 25.11 12.16
C PHE A 239 -3.97 26.15 11.97
N PHE A 240 -3.10 26.29 12.96
CA PHE A 240 -2.04 27.28 12.97
C PHE A 240 -0.67 26.71 12.58
N HIS A 241 -0.56 25.37 12.40
CA HIS A 241 0.68 24.77 11.95
C HIS A 241 1.01 25.21 10.53
N LYS A 242 2.28 25.50 10.28
CA LYS A 242 2.78 25.97 8.99
C LYS A 242 3.93 25.06 8.55
N ALA A 243 3.80 24.50 7.37
CA ALA A 243 4.93 23.83 6.75
C ALA A 243 6.04 24.83 6.40
N PRO A 244 7.31 24.41 6.39
CA PRO A 244 8.39 25.21 5.85
C PRO A 244 8.07 25.67 4.40
N PRO A 245 8.57 26.84 3.97
CA PRO A 245 8.22 27.42 2.65
C PRO A 245 8.53 26.51 1.46
N ASN A 246 9.50 25.63 1.61
CA ASN A 246 9.95 24.68 0.58
C ASN A 246 9.23 23.32 0.63
N ILE A 247 8.33 23.11 1.60
CA ILE A 247 7.58 21.87 1.74
C ILE A 247 6.10 22.14 1.50
N MET A 248 5.55 21.47 0.50
CA MET A 248 4.11 21.50 0.23
C MET A 248 3.44 20.29 0.88
N PRO A 249 2.54 20.48 1.86
CA PRO A 249 1.81 19.37 2.48
C PRO A 249 0.95 18.61 1.48
N THR A 250 0.83 17.30 1.64
CA THR A 250 -0.16 16.51 0.89
C THR A 250 -1.54 16.74 1.49
N LYS A 251 -2.51 17.15 0.67
CA LYS A 251 -3.88 17.38 1.09
C LYS A 251 -4.67 16.07 1.14
N LEU A 252 -5.40 15.85 2.22
CA LEU A 252 -6.29 14.69 2.38
C LEU A 252 -7.74 15.12 2.34
N PHE A 253 -8.50 14.58 1.38
CA PHE A 253 -9.93 14.79 1.24
C PHE A 253 -10.72 13.51 1.49
N SER A 254 -11.94 13.67 1.98
CA SER A 254 -12.87 12.56 2.20
C SER A 254 -13.44 11.98 0.91
N THR A 255 -13.43 12.72 -0.21
CA THR A 255 -14.02 12.32 -1.50
C THR A 255 -13.01 12.36 -2.65
N ARG A 256 -13.16 11.45 -3.62
CA ARG A 256 -12.35 11.42 -4.84
C ARG A 256 -12.52 12.70 -5.65
N TYR A 257 -13.76 13.17 -5.80
CA TYR A 257 -14.07 14.38 -6.58
C TYR A 257 -13.26 15.61 -6.13
N ARG A 258 -13.18 15.89 -4.81
CA ARG A 258 -12.39 17.02 -4.31
C ARG A 258 -10.90 16.82 -4.48
N THR A 259 -10.43 15.57 -4.37
CA THR A 259 -9.04 15.22 -4.65
C THR A 259 -8.67 15.56 -6.10
N ASP A 260 -9.50 15.14 -7.05
CA ASP A 260 -9.25 15.35 -8.47
C ASP A 260 -9.33 16.83 -8.84
N GLN A 261 -10.30 17.58 -8.30
CA GLN A 261 -10.37 19.04 -8.47
C GLN A 261 -9.12 19.74 -7.93
N CYS A 262 -8.66 19.37 -6.74
CA CYS A 262 -7.46 19.96 -6.13
C CYS A 262 -6.21 19.69 -6.98
N ASN A 263 -6.03 18.45 -7.42
CA ASN A 263 -4.90 18.07 -8.27
C ASN A 263 -4.92 18.81 -9.60
N LYS A 264 -6.09 18.91 -10.24
CA LYS A 264 -6.25 19.66 -11.50
C LYS A 264 -5.95 21.15 -11.32
N PHE A 265 -6.49 21.77 -10.27
CA PHE A 265 -6.24 23.17 -9.96
C PHE A 265 -4.75 23.48 -9.79
N HIS A 266 -4.01 22.66 -9.04
CA HIS A 266 -2.58 22.85 -8.86
C HIS A 266 -1.79 22.57 -10.13
N LEU A 267 -2.18 21.58 -10.92
CA LEU A 267 -1.55 21.30 -12.22
C LEU A 267 -1.67 22.49 -13.19
N GLU A 268 -2.82 23.16 -13.20
CA GLU A 268 -3.06 24.32 -14.07
C GLU A 268 -2.36 25.59 -13.57
N ARG A 269 -2.35 25.82 -12.24
CA ARG A 269 -1.88 27.08 -11.65
C ARG A 269 -0.39 27.07 -11.32
N ASP A 270 0.12 25.97 -10.72
CA ASP A 270 1.45 25.94 -10.09
C ASP A 270 2.52 25.33 -10.99
N CYS A 271 2.11 24.73 -12.10
CA CYS A 271 3.02 24.13 -13.06
C CYS A 271 3.29 25.05 -14.25
N VAL A 272 4.46 24.90 -14.85
CA VAL A 272 4.88 25.69 -15.99
C VAL A 272 5.07 24.83 -17.25
N GLY A 273 5.09 25.48 -18.41
CA GLY A 273 5.32 24.83 -19.69
C GLY A 273 4.09 24.14 -20.28
N LYS A 274 4.32 23.44 -21.39
CA LYS A 274 3.27 22.73 -22.11
C LYS A 274 2.83 21.50 -21.32
N SER A 275 1.52 21.25 -21.31
CA SER A 275 0.96 20.01 -20.78
C SER A 275 1.26 18.84 -21.71
N VAL A 276 1.67 17.72 -21.13
CA VAL A 276 1.83 16.46 -21.84
C VAL A 276 0.86 15.46 -21.25
N LYS A 277 0.07 14.85 -22.13
CA LYS A 277 -0.93 13.85 -21.79
C LYS A 277 -0.37 12.46 -22.09
N PHE A 278 -0.39 11.60 -21.10
CA PHE A 278 0.01 10.20 -21.20
C PHE A 278 -1.25 9.34 -21.13
N ASP A 279 -1.71 8.90 -22.29
CA ASP A 279 -2.82 7.96 -22.35
C ASP A 279 -2.30 6.53 -22.19
N ALA A 280 -3.01 5.72 -21.42
CA ALA A 280 -2.65 4.33 -21.22
C ALA A 280 -2.85 3.53 -22.51
N ILE A 281 -1.98 2.54 -22.71
CA ILE A 281 -2.15 1.53 -23.75
C ILE A 281 -2.82 0.32 -23.11
N ASP A 282 -4.08 0.11 -23.47
CA ASP A 282 -4.89 -0.99 -22.97
C ASP A 282 -4.97 -2.10 -24.02
N LEU A 283 -4.54 -3.30 -23.68
CA LEU A 283 -4.62 -4.49 -24.52
C LEU A 283 -5.55 -5.52 -23.87
N TYR A 284 -6.51 -6.00 -24.63
CA TYR A 284 -7.47 -7.01 -24.22
C TYR A 284 -7.20 -8.31 -24.98
N TYR A 285 -7.05 -9.40 -24.27
CA TYR A 285 -6.74 -10.72 -24.81
C TYR A 285 -7.94 -11.66 -24.80
N ASP A 286 -9.07 -11.22 -24.21
CA ASP A 286 -10.34 -11.95 -24.17
C ASP A 286 -11.45 -11.07 -24.72
N GLU A 287 -12.12 -11.54 -25.80
CA GLU A 287 -13.21 -10.81 -26.45
C GLU A 287 -14.49 -10.74 -25.61
N GLN A 288 -14.64 -11.67 -24.64
CA GLN A 288 -15.80 -11.77 -23.75
C GLN A 288 -15.60 -11.06 -22.40
N ALA A 289 -14.41 -10.49 -22.17
CA ALA A 289 -14.14 -9.73 -20.96
C ALA A 289 -14.91 -8.38 -21.05
N ASP A 290 -15.64 -8.04 -19.99
CA ASP A 290 -16.26 -6.72 -19.86
C ASP A 290 -15.17 -5.66 -19.80
N LYS A 291 -14.99 -4.98 -20.96
CA LYS A 291 -13.81 -4.14 -21.22
C LYS A 291 -13.73 -2.94 -20.30
N ASP A 292 -14.86 -2.44 -19.82
CA ASP A 292 -14.89 -1.20 -19.04
C ASP A 292 -14.61 -1.43 -17.55
N ASP A 293 -14.99 -2.56 -16.97
CA ASP A 293 -14.82 -2.80 -15.53
C ASP A 293 -13.48 -3.41 -15.14
N ILE A 294 -12.84 -4.17 -16.02
CA ILE A 294 -11.61 -4.92 -15.69
C ILE A 294 -10.44 -3.97 -15.39
N LEU A 295 -10.28 -2.91 -16.18
CA LEU A 295 -9.15 -1.97 -16.05
C LEU A 295 -9.42 -0.82 -15.08
N ASN A 296 -10.68 -0.54 -14.75
CA ASN A 296 -11.05 0.58 -13.86
C ASN A 296 -10.56 0.42 -12.41
N ASN A 297 -10.31 -0.82 -11.99
CA ASN A 297 -9.80 -1.13 -10.65
C ASN A 297 -8.28 -1.10 -10.54
N LEU A 298 -7.55 -0.82 -11.64
CA LEU A 298 -6.11 -0.68 -11.58
C LEU A 298 -5.71 0.60 -10.83
N PRO A 299 -4.58 0.59 -10.12
CA PRO A 299 -4.08 1.77 -9.41
C PRO A 299 -3.62 2.89 -10.36
N CYS A 300 -3.34 2.57 -11.63
CA CYS A 300 -2.91 3.54 -12.63
C CYS A 300 -4.10 4.16 -13.38
N PRO A 301 -4.07 5.48 -13.66
CA PRO A 301 -5.12 6.15 -14.41
C PRO A 301 -5.10 5.75 -15.89
N ALA A 302 -6.27 5.76 -16.55
CA ALA A 302 -6.35 5.60 -18.00
C ALA A 302 -5.66 6.75 -18.75
N SER A 303 -5.65 7.92 -18.16
CA SER A 303 -4.97 9.10 -18.71
C SER A 303 -4.34 9.91 -17.57
N LEU A 304 -3.10 10.33 -17.77
CA LEU A 304 -2.34 11.14 -16.83
C LEU A 304 -1.80 12.38 -17.55
N GLU A 305 -2.15 13.55 -17.06
CA GLU A 305 -1.63 14.81 -17.54
C GLU A 305 -0.52 15.32 -16.62
N LEU A 306 0.63 15.64 -17.18
CA LEU A 306 1.79 16.16 -16.45
C LEU A 306 2.29 17.46 -17.06
N ARG A 307 2.85 18.31 -16.20
CA ARG A 307 3.60 19.51 -16.55
C ARG A 307 4.90 19.56 -15.72
N LYS A 308 5.84 20.36 -16.14
CA LYS A 308 7.03 20.66 -15.32
C LYS A 308 6.58 21.26 -13.98
N HIS A 309 7.18 20.80 -12.90
CA HIS A 309 6.86 21.06 -11.50
C HIS A 309 5.60 20.34 -10.96
N ALA A 310 4.99 19.44 -11.74
CA ALA A 310 3.91 18.62 -11.23
C ALA A 310 4.37 17.76 -10.07
N ARG A 311 3.60 17.79 -8.97
CA ARG A 311 3.84 16.92 -7.83
C ARG A 311 3.21 15.57 -8.10
N VAL A 312 4.01 14.53 -7.98
CA VAL A 312 3.62 13.16 -8.32
C VAL A 312 3.96 12.19 -7.21
N MET A 313 3.35 11.01 -7.25
CA MET A 313 3.63 9.90 -6.36
C MET A 313 3.65 8.61 -7.16
N LEU A 314 4.61 7.73 -6.83
CA LEU A 314 4.63 6.38 -7.38
C LEU A 314 3.41 5.58 -6.90
N ASN A 315 2.77 4.88 -7.82
CA ASN A 315 1.69 3.94 -7.53
C ASN A 315 2.08 2.47 -7.79
N LYS A 316 3.38 2.24 -8.04
CA LYS A 316 3.99 0.91 -8.22
C LYS A 316 5.41 0.93 -7.65
N ASN A 317 5.91 -0.23 -7.17
CA ASN A 317 7.33 -0.36 -6.81
C ASN A 317 8.14 -0.52 -8.10
N ILE A 318 9.18 0.28 -8.25
CA ILE A 318 10.14 0.21 -9.35
C ILE A 318 11.43 -0.45 -8.85
N SER A 319 11.92 0.01 -7.70
CA SER A 319 13.11 -0.51 -7.02
C SER A 319 12.91 -0.45 -5.49
N PRO A 320 13.84 -0.99 -4.69
CA PRO A 320 13.78 -0.86 -3.22
C PRO A 320 13.72 0.59 -2.73
N GLU A 321 14.38 1.53 -3.43
CA GLU A 321 14.35 2.96 -3.11
C GLU A 321 13.11 3.66 -3.68
N LEU A 322 12.62 3.19 -4.83
CA LEU A 322 11.48 3.76 -5.56
C LEU A 322 10.23 2.92 -5.34
N CYS A 323 9.75 2.94 -4.11
CA CYS A 323 8.56 2.19 -3.71
C CYS A 323 7.27 3.01 -3.87
N ASN A 324 6.17 2.29 -3.96
CA ASN A 324 4.82 2.86 -3.97
C ASN A 324 4.60 3.81 -2.77
N GLY A 325 3.99 4.96 -3.04
CA GLY A 325 3.80 6.03 -2.07
C GLY A 325 4.94 7.05 -2.02
N ARG A 326 6.06 6.79 -2.71
CA ARG A 326 7.17 7.75 -2.80
C ARG A 326 6.74 8.97 -3.58
N GLN A 327 6.91 10.15 -3.01
CA GLN A 327 6.57 11.43 -3.63
C GLN A 327 7.77 12.05 -4.33
N GLY A 328 7.48 12.84 -5.36
CA GLY A 328 8.48 13.57 -6.11
C GLY A 328 7.87 14.70 -6.92
N THR A 329 8.73 15.42 -7.63
CA THR A 329 8.36 16.55 -8.48
C THR A 329 8.89 16.32 -9.89
N VAL A 330 8.07 16.49 -10.89
CA VAL A 330 8.48 16.45 -12.31
C VAL A 330 9.39 17.63 -12.61
N VAL A 331 10.66 17.35 -12.90
CA VAL A 331 11.66 18.39 -13.18
C VAL A 331 11.79 18.65 -14.67
N SER A 332 11.55 17.63 -15.50
CA SER A 332 11.57 17.76 -16.97
C SER A 332 10.58 16.79 -17.61
N LEU A 333 10.13 17.17 -18.79
CA LEU A 333 9.39 16.34 -19.76
C LEU A 333 10.18 16.43 -21.05
N CYS A 334 10.96 15.43 -21.37
CA CYS A 334 11.99 15.47 -22.39
C CYS A 334 12.07 14.18 -23.21
N SER A 335 12.89 14.17 -24.25
CA SER A 335 13.14 12.95 -25.02
C SER A 335 13.81 11.88 -24.14
N PRO A 336 13.72 10.60 -24.53
CA PRO A 336 14.40 9.52 -23.82
C PRO A 336 15.91 9.72 -23.69
N GLU A 337 16.55 10.29 -24.71
CA GLU A 337 17.97 10.60 -24.72
C GLU A 337 18.33 11.66 -23.67
N GLU A 338 17.60 12.78 -23.64
CA GLU A 338 17.75 13.82 -22.61
C GLU A 338 17.43 13.29 -21.20
N ALA A 339 16.43 12.41 -21.08
CA ALA A 339 16.07 11.79 -19.82
C ALA A 339 17.18 10.87 -19.29
N MET A 340 17.84 10.13 -20.17
CA MET A 340 19.01 9.30 -19.83
C MET A 340 20.18 10.14 -19.33
N PHE A 341 20.46 11.27 -19.96
CA PHE A 341 21.48 12.20 -19.49
C PHE A 341 21.16 12.71 -18.08
N THR A 342 19.92 13.10 -17.85
CA THR A 342 19.50 13.60 -16.54
C THR A 342 19.67 12.52 -15.45
N ALA A 343 19.39 11.26 -15.75
CA ALA A 343 19.55 10.14 -14.83
C ALA A 343 21.04 9.81 -14.57
N ALA A 344 21.85 9.76 -15.62
CA ALA A 344 23.30 9.51 -15.50
C ALA A 344 23.99 10.61 -14.68
N ILE A 345 23.63 11.87 -14.93
CA ILE A 345 24.14 13.02 -14.18
C ILE A 345 23.76 12.94 -12.69
N ALA A 346 22.53 12.52 -12.37
CA ALA A 346 22.08 12.40 -10.99
C ALA A 346 22.83 11.33 -10.18
N GLY A 347 23.38 10.31 -10.84
CA GLY A 347 24.18 9.27 -10.18
C GLY A 347 25.62 9.68 -9.86
N ILE A 348 26.18 10.70 -10.54
CA ILE A 348 27.60 11.04 -10.49
C ILE A 348 27.87 12.46 -9.98
N GLY A 349 26.96 13.41 -10.15
CA GLY A 349 27.18 14.79 -9.72
C GLY A 349 25.92 15.64 -9.73
N THR A 350 25.35 15.82 -8.57
CA THR A 350 24.21 16.74 -8.34
C THR A 350 24.51 18.15 -8.88
N GLN A 351 25.78 18.55 -8.88
CA GLN A 351 26.19 19.87 -9.35
C GLN A 351 26.07 20.03 -10.85
N TYR A 352 26.43 19.03 -11.66
CA TYR A 352 26.29 19.10 -13.13
C TYR A 352 24.81 19.16 -13.54
N CYS A 353 23.92 18.45 -12.82
CA CYS A 353 22.47 18.57 -13.03
C CYS A 353 21.97 19.99 -12.77
N LEU A 354 22.40 20.59 -11.67
CA LEU A 354 22.04 21.97 -11.34
C LEU A 354 22.58 22.96 -12.36
N ASP A 355 23.77 22.72 -12.91
CA ASP A 355 24.39 23.58 -13.89
C ASP A 355 23.73 23.46 -15.28
N VAL A 356 23.28 22.28 -15.68
CA VAL A 356 22.44 22.09 -16.89
C VAL A 356 21.04 22.71 -16.71
N LEU A 357 20.40 22.48 -15.55
CA LEU A 357 19.07 23.04 -15.26
C LEU A 357 19.10 24.56 -15.14
N SER A 358 20.24 25.15 -14.76
CA SER A 358 20.45 26.59 -14.68
C SER A 358 21.00 27.21 -15.97
N ASN A 359 21.09 26.44 -17.07
CA ASN A 359 21.67 26.82 -18.36
C ASN A 359 23.13 27.33 -18.31
N LYS A 360 23.91 26.87 -17.32
CA LYS A 360 25.34 27.24 -17.19
C LYS A 360 26.24 26.38 -18.08
N ILE A 361 25.87 25.12 -18.31
CA ILE A 361 26.56 24.20 -19.21
C ILE A 361 25.54 23.51 -20.12
N SER A 362 25.97 23.12 -21.30
CA SER A 362 25.14 22.33 -22.20
C SER A 362 25.04 20.87 -21.73
N PRO A 363 23.97 20.14 -22.09
CA PRO A 363 23.86 18.70 -21.81
C PRO A 363 25.06 17.91 -22.35
N GLN A 364 25.61 18.29 -23.51
CA GLN A 364 26.77 17.64 -24.12
C GLN A 364 28.04 17.87 -23.34
N GLU A 365 28.29 19.09 -22.83
CA GLU A 365 29.42 19.38 -21.93
C GLU A 365 29.34 18.63 -20.62
N ALA A 366 28.13 18.49 -20.06
CA ALA A 366 27.91 17.70 -18.85
C ALA A 366 28.29 16.23 -19.06
N VAL A 367 27.94 15.64 -20.19
CA VAL A 367 28.29 14.27 -20.57
C VAL A 367 29.79 14.06 -20.67
N GLU A 368 30.51 15.00 -21.32
CA GLU A 368 31.95 14.88 -21.46
C GLU A 368 32.68 14.97 -20.09
N LYS A 369 32.22 15.84 -19.21
CA LYS A 369 32.70 15.93 -17.84
C LYS A 369 32.42 14.67 -17.03
N ILE A 370 31.24 14.10 -17.17
CA ILE A 370 30.86 12.84 -16.53
C ILE A 370 31.71 11.67 -17.02
N LYS A 371 31.92 11.58 -18.35
CA LYS A 371 32.81 10.56 -18.92
C LYS A 371 34.22 10.70 -18.38
N ALA A 372 34.73 11.92 -18.26
CA ALA A 372 36.05 12.20 -17.70
C ALA A 372 36.13 11.77 -16.22
N ASP A 373 35.09 12.10 -15.42
CA ASP A 373 35.04 11.70 -14.01
C ASP A 373 34.92 10.18 -13.84
N LEU A 374 34.19 9.49 -14.75
CA LEU A 374 34.09 8.02 -14.74
C LEU A 374 35.41 7.32 -15.06
N VAL A 375 36.25 7.91 -15.92
CA VAL A 375 37.57 7.37 -16.24
C VAL A 375 38.50 7.48 -15.04
N VAL A 376 38.45 8.57 -14.30
CA VAL A 376 39.24 8.76 -13.07
C VAL A 376 38.87 7.76 -11.97
N TYR A 377 37.58 7.34 -11.89
CA TYR A 377 37.11 6.35 -10.90
C TYR A 377 37.43 4.90 -11.28
N GLN A 378 37.84 4.60 -12.50
CA GLN A 378 38.25 3.24 -12.91
C GLN A 378 39.69 2.91 -12.48
N ASP A 379 40.48 3.92 -12.16
CA ASP A 379 41.89 3.76 -11.73
C ASP A 379 42.06 3.70 -10.20
N GLU A 380 41.00 3.80 -9.39
CA GLU A 380 41.07 3.60 -7.94
C GLU A 380 40.75 2.14 -7.58
N GLU A 381 41.68 1.46 -6.93
CA GLU A 381 41.67 0.00 -6.67
C GLU A 381 40.57 -0.53 -5.73
N GLU A 382 39.72 0.30 -5.12
CA GLU A 382 38.51 -0.18 -4.39
C GLU A 382 37.39 0.89 -4.39
N PRO A 383 36.35 0.77 -5.24
CA PRO A 383 35.16 1.59 -5.10
C PRO A 383 34.30 1.10 -3.91
N PRO A 384 33.67 1.97 -3.13
CA PRO A 384 32.74 1.55 -2.09
C PRO A 384 31.57 0.77 -2.73
N SER A 385 31.32 -0.43 -2.22
CA SER A 385 30.46 -1.49 -2.79
C SER A 385 29.03 -1.07 -3.18
N ASP A 386 28.49 -0.03 -2.58
CA ASP A 386 27.10 0.39 -2.80
C ASP A 386 26.94 1.34 -4.01
N SER A 387 27.98 2.09 -4.38
CA SER A 387 27.89 3.05 -5.49
C SER A 387 28.01 2.39 -6.87
N ALA A 388 28.73 1.29 -6.99
CA ALA A 388 28.91 0.55 -8.24
C ALA A 388 27.64 -0.19 -8.65
N ALA A 389 26.95 -0.84 -7.71
CA ALA A 389 25.68 -1.55 -7.95
C ALA A 389 24.54 -0.60 -8.38
N ILE A 390 24.47 0.61 -7.82
CA ILE A 390 23.50 1.63 -8.21
C ILE A 390 23.76 2.13 -9.63
N LYS A 391 25.05 2.31 -10.00
CA LYS A 391 25.46 2.75 -11.35
C LYS A 391 25.11 1.72 -12.43
N GLU A 392 25.38 0.45 -12.16
CA GLU A 392 25.14 -0.65 -13.10
C GLU A 392 23.65 -0.90 -13.32
N SER A 393 22.83 -0.83 -12.26
CA SER A 393 21.38 -0.96 -12.35
C SER A 393 20.74 0.22 -13.10
N THR A 394 21.25 1.44 -12.93
CA THR A 394 20.75 2.63 -13.61
C THR A 394 21.09 2.62 -15.10
N LEU A 395 22.33 2.25 -15.45
CA LEU A 395 22.77 2.11 -16.85
C LEU A 395 22.01 0.98 -17.56
N SER A 396 21.90 -0.19 -16.94
CA SER A 396 21.13 -1.33 -17.47
C SER A 396 19.64 -0.99 -17.69
N HIS A 397 19.05 -0.21 -16.77
CA HIS A 397 17.66 0.26 -16.92
C HIS A 397 17.50 1.26 -18.06
N CYS A 398 18.47 2.16 -18.24
CA CYS A 398 18.50 3.11 -19.34
C CYS A 398 18.67 2.42 -20.71
N GLU A 399 19.54 1.40 -20.80
CA GLU A 399 19.72 0.57 -22.01
C GLU A 399 18.45 -0.23 -22.34
N PHE A 400 17.76 -0.74 -21.33
CA PHE A 400 16.47 -1.41 -21.48
C PHE A 400 15.38 -0.49 -22.03
N LEU A 401 15.34 0.78 -21.57
CA LEU A 401 14.42 1.79 -22.07
C LEU A 401 14.68 2.12 -23.55
N LEU A 402 15.94 2.30 -23.93
CA LEU A 402 16.33 2.56 -25.33
C LEU A 402 15.95 1.40 -26.27
N SER A 403 16.13 0.17 -25.83
CA SER A 403 15.82 -1.01 -26.64
C SER A 403 14.34 -1.17 -26.97
N ARG A 404 13.44 -0.53 -26.19
CA ARG A 404 11.98 -0.57 -26.37
C ARG A 404 11.42 0.57 -27.24
N LEU A 405 12.24 1.57 -27.57
CA LEU A 405 11.77 2.74 -28.30
C LEU A 405 12.01 2.56 -29.81
N THR A 406 10.94 2.24 -30.51
CA THR A 406 10.97 2.06 -31.99
C THR A 406 10.97 3.38 -32.77
N ASN A 407 10.68 4.52 -32.10
CA ASN A 407 10.72 5.86 -32.73
C ASN A 407 11.00 6.95 -31.66
N PRO A 408 12.25 7.42 -31.52
CA PRO A 408 12.65 8.31 -30.42
C PRO A 408 12.06 9.71 -30.46
N SER A 409 11.61 10.21 -31.62
CA SER A 409 11.24 11.61 -31.81
C SER A 409 9.90 12.04 -31.20
N ASP A 410 9.00 11.09 -30.92
CA ASP A 410 7.65 11.40 -30.43
C ASP A 410 7.41 10.96 -28.97
N VAL A 411 8.36 10.28 -28.36
CA VAL A 411 8.23 9.76 -26.98
C VAL A 411 8.73 10.80 -25.99
N VAL A 412 7.87 11.15 -25.02
CA VAL A 412 8.24 12.03 -23.90
C VAL A 412 8.37 11.22 -22.63
N VAL A 413 9.46 11.42 -21.91
CA VAL A 413 9.73 10.77 -20.61
C VAL A 413 9.75 11.82 -19.51
N PRO A 414 8.96 11.67 -18.43
CA PRO A 414 9.04 12.53 -17.27
C PRO A 414 10.27 12.14 -16.42
N VAL A 415 11.12 13.12 -16.14
CA VAL A 415 12.17 13.01 -15.14
C VAL A 415 11.62 13.54 -13.83
N VAL A 416 11.63 12.69 -12.79
CA VAL A 416 11.09 13.01 -11.47
C VAL A 416 12.23 13.07 -10.46
N ARG A 417 12.29 14.17 -9.71
CA ARG A 417 13.11 14.28 -8.52
C ARG A 417 12.32 13.75 -7.34
N PHE A 418 12.74 12.60 -6.81
CA PHE A 418 12.13 12.00 -5.63
C PHE A 418 12.77 12.53 -4.36
N ASP A 419 11.94 12.91 -3.38
CA ASP A 419 12.38 13.42 -2.10
C ASP A 419 12.87 12.25 -1.21
N GLN A 420 14.12 12.36 -0.72
CA GLN A 420 14.69 11.41 0.24
C GLN A 420 15.66 12.13 1.17
N PRO A 421 15.92 11.57 2.38
CA PRO A 421 16.94 12.09 3.27
C PRO A 421 18.31 12.06 2.59
N GLY A 422 19.04 13.17 2.64
CA GLY A 422 20.34 13.32 1.99
C GLY A 422 20.22 13.85 0.56
N THR A 423 20.73 13.12 -0.41
CA THR A 423 20.75 13.55 -1.83
C THR A 423 19.45 13.18 -2.52
N PRO A 424 18.75 14.11 -3.18
CA PRO A 424 17.53 13.79 -3.93
C PRO A 424 17.85 12.86 -5.11
N LEU A 425 16.95 11.91 -5.37
CA LEU A 425 17.08 10.96 -6.47
C LEU A 425 16.32 11.48 -7.69
N PHE A 426 17.02 11.70 -8.79
CA PHE A 426 16.43 12.00 -10.09
C PHE A 426 16.25 10.71 -10.89
N TYR A 427 15.05 10.46 -11.39
CA TYR A 427 14.77 9.22 -12.09
C TYR A 427 13.87 9.45 -13.31
N PRO A 428 14.27 8.97 -14.51
CA PRO A 428 13.41 8.98 -15.68
C PRO A 428 12.37 7.88 -15.53
N VAL A 429 11.11 8.29 -15.40
CA VAL A 429 10.02 7.35 -15.17
C VAL A 429 9.46 6.85 -16.48
N SER A 430 9.65 5.57 -16.75
CA SER A 430 9.08 4.87 -17.91
C SER A 430 7.68 4.33 -17.62
N GLN A 431 6.98 3.99 -18.70
CA GLN A 431 5.72 3.28 -18.59
C GLN A 431 5.94 1.87 -18.04
N GLU A 432 5.06 1.47 -17.12
CA GLU A 432 5.01 0.15 -16.52
C GLU A 432 3.76 -0.59 -16.98
N THR A 433 3.82 -1.90 -17.01
CA THR A 433 2.69 -2.73 -17.39
C THR A 433 2.00 -3.33 -16.17
N TRP A 434 0.70 -3.11 -16.05
CA TRP A 434 -0.18 -3.79 -15.11
C TRP A 434 -0.86 -4.93 -15.83
N HIS A 435 -0.75 -6.11 -15.27
CA HIS A 435 -1.33 -7.32 -15.82
C HIS A 435 -2.63 -7.65 -15.09
N ILE A 436 -3.66 -8.01 -15.84
CA ILE A 436 -4.88 -8.60 -15.31
C ILE A 436 -4.98 -10.02 -15.85
N GLU A 437 -4.73 -10.96 -14.97
CA GLU A 437 -4.79 -12.37 -15.26
C GLU A 437 -6.18 -12.89 -14.92
N GLY A 438 -6.72 -13.62 -15.86
CA GLY A 438 -7.91 -14.41 -15.69
C GLY A 438 -7.59 -15.86 -15.32
N PRO A 439 -8.56 -16.70 -15.53
CA PRO A 439 -8.41 -18.15 -15.41
C PRO A 439 -7.26 -18.70 -16.26
N LYS A 440 -6.47 -19.63 -15.70
CA LYS A 440 -5.34 -20.31 -16.35
C LYS A 440 -4.13 -19.40 -16.65
N GLU A 441 -3.86 -18.39 -15.80
CA GLU A 441 -2.84 -17.39 -16.12
C GLU A 441 -3.04 -16.77 -17.53
N LYS A 442 -4.22 -16.99 -18.11
CA LYS A 442 -4.59 -16.35 -19.37
C LYS A 442 -4.64 -14.86 -19.13
N MET A 443 -3.76 -14.14 -19.76
CA MET A 443 -3.81 -12.70 -19.75
C MET A 443 -5.19 -12.24 -20.24
N LEU A 444 -5.96 -11.54 -19.42
CA LEU A 444 -7.25 -10.98 -19.82
C LEU A 444 -7.08 -9.60 -20.42
N ALA A 445 -6.31 -8.79 -19.75
CA ALA A 445 -5.99 -7.45 -20.20
C ALA A 445 -4.67 -6.97 -19.60
N THR A 446 -4.03 -6.03 -20.28
CA THR A 446 -2.91 -5.27 -19.74
C THR A 446 -3.16 -3.79 -19.95
N ARG A 447 -2.70 -3.01 -19.00
CA ARG A 447 -2.58 -1.56 -19.12
C ARG A 447 -1.14 -1.16 -18.99
N GLN A 448 -0.62 -0.46 -19.98
CA GLN A 448 0.69 0.17 -19.92
C GLN A 448 0.51 1.67 -19.67
N GLN A 449 1.09 2.19 -18.60
CA GLN A 449 0.98 3.59 -18.19
C GLN A 449 2.19 3.99 -17.34
N LEU A 450 2.41 5.28 -17.14
CA LEU A 450 3.37 5.76 -16.13
C LEU A 450 2.94 5.30 -14.72
N PRO A 451 3.86 4.80 -13.90
CA PRO A 451 3.57 4.42 -12.51
C PRO A 451 3.45 5.64 -11.59
N LEU A 452 2.78 6.68 -12.06
CA LEU A 452 2.62 7.97 -11.40
C LEU A 452 1.16 8.36 -11.25
N ILE A 453 0.86 9.06 -10.17
CA ILE A 453 -0.37 9.82 -9.97
C ILE A 453 -0.02 11.22 -9.47
N LEU A 454 -0.91 12.19 -9.70
CA LEU A 454 -0.78 13.52 -9.10
C LEU A 454 -0.92 13.41 -7.57
N ALA A 455 -0.09 14.15 -6.83
CA ALA A 455 0.07 13.98 -5.39
C ALA A 455 0.00 15.28 -4.57
N TRP A 456 -0.61 16.34 -5.07
CA TRP A 456 -0.98 17.48 -4.22
C TRP A 456 -2.09 17.10 -3.25
N ALA A 457 -3.00 16.22 -3.70
CA ALA A 457 -4.09 15.71 -2.90
C ALA A 457 -4.29 14.22 -3.09
N LEU A 458 -4.70 13.54 -2.00
CA LEU A 458 -5.10 12.14 -1.96
C LEU A 458 -6.46 12.01 -1.29
N SER A 459 -7.23 11.00 -1.65
CA SER A 459 -8.37 10.62 -0.83
C SER A 459 -7.92 9.89 0.42
N ILE A 460 -8.63 10.08 1.54
CA ILE A 460 -8.33 9.41 2.82
C ILE A 460 -8.27 7.89 2.62
N HIS A 461 -9.14 7.32 1.79
CA HIS A 461 -9.11 5.88 1.46
C HIS A 461 -7.79 5.45 0.79
N LYS A 462 -7.32 6.23 -0.19
CA LYS A 462 -6.05 5.93 -0.88
C LYS A 462 -4.82 6.17 -0.01
N SER A 463 -4.93 6.98 1.05
CA SER A 463 -3.83 7.21 2.00
C SER A 463 -3.71 6.13 3.07
N GLN A 464 -4.67 5.19 3.16
CA GLN A 464 -4.63 4.10 4.13
C GLN A 464 -3.37 3.24 3.93
N GLY A 465 -2.71 2.86 5.02
CA GLY A 465 -1.43 2.15 4.99
C GLY A 465 -0.21 3.06 4.79
N GLN A 466 -0.34 4.23 4.16
CA GLN A 466 0.78 5.14 3.87
C GLN A 466 1.20 5.96 5.09
N THR A 467 2.42 6.50 5.03
CA THR A 467 2.96 7.49 5.99
C THR A 467 3.30 8.74 5.20
N LEU A 468 2.83 9.90 5.66
CA LEU A 468 3.03 11.19 5.00
C LEU A 468 3.81 12.11 5.94
N GLU A 469 4.78 12.84 5.40
CA GLU A 469 5.62 13.71 6.20
C GLU A 469 4.89 14.97 6.66
N TRP A 470 4.30 15.72 5.72
CA TRP A 470 3.45 16.88 5.97
C TRP A 470 2.06 16.66 5.39
N VAL A 471 1.05 16.88 6.20
CA VAL A 471 -0.34 16.57 5.85
C VAL A 471 -1.23 17.77 6.09
N GLU A 472 -2.07 18.13 5.12
CA GLU A 472 -3.15 19.08 5.27
C GLU A 472 -4.49 18.34 5.16
N ILE A 473 -5.29 18.32 6.23
CA ILE A 473 -6.54 17.56 6.29
C ILE A 473 -7.73 18.49 6.12
N ASP A 474 -8.56 18.22 5.10
CA ASP A 474 -9.89 18.80 4.97
C ASP A 474 -10.94 17.79 5.47
N ALA A 475 -11.44 18.04 6.66
CA ALA A 475 -12.42 17.19 7.34
C ALA A 475 -13.87 17.67 7.19
N SER A 476 -14.16 18.65 6.31
CA SER A 476 -15.50 19.21 6.14
C SER A 476 -16.56 18.19 5.71
N TYR A 477 -16.15 17.19 4.91
CA TYR A 477 -17.05 16.18 4.34
C TYR A 477 -16.81 14.76 4.88
N ILE A 478 -16.23 14.62 6.07
CA ILE A 478 -16.13 13.31 6.74
C ILE A 478 -17.55 12.81 7.04
N PHE A 479 -17.83 11.55 6.68
CA PHE A 479 -19.19 11.00 6.71
C PHE A 479 -19.28 9.61 7.37
N VAL A 480 -18.15 8.94 7.63
CA VAL A 480 -18.12 7.65 8.33
C VAL A 480 -17.19 7.68 9.55
N PRO A 481 -17.53 6.92 10.62
CA PRO A 481 -16.61 6.70 11.73
C PRO A 481 -15.26 6.17 11.24
N GLY A 482 -14.18 6.52 11.94
CA GLY A 482 -12.82 6.09 11.60
C GLY A 482 -12.15 6.91 10.49
N GLN A 483 -12.87 7.58 9.60
CA GLN A 483 -12.27 8.30 8.47
C GLN A 483 -11.33 9.42 8.92
N PHE A 484 -11.70 10.17 9.95
CA PHE A 484 -10.83 11.21 10.52
C PHE A 484 -9.61 10.63 11.22
N TYR A 485 -9.78 9.53 11.95
CA TYR A 485 -8.68 8.81 12.56
C TYR A 485 -7.68 8.30 11.50
N VAL A 486 -8.17 7.73 10.39
CA VAL A 486 -7.31 7.29 9.29
C VAL A 486 -6.50 8.47 8.74
N ALA A 487 -7.13 9.62 8.47
CA ALA A 487 -6.44 10.81 7.98
C ALA A 487 -5.37 11.31 8.96
N LEU A 488 -5.73 11.46 10.23
CA LEU A 488 -4.83 11.97 11.28
C LEU A 488 -3.64 11.03 11.50
N SER A 489 -3.87 9.72 11.48
CA SER A 489 -2.84 8.71 11.68
C SER A 489 -1.84 8.55 10.52
N ARG A 490 -2.00 9.30 9.43
CA ARG A 490 -1.01 9.32 8.32
C ARG A 490 0.23 10.09 8.71
N GLY A 491 0.11 11.12 9.56
CA GLY A 491 1.23 11.88 10.07
C GLY A 491 2.05 11.13 11.12
N THR A 492 3.34 11.42 11.17
CA THR A 492 4.26 10.91 12.20
C THR A 492 4.39 11.85 13.39
N ASP A 493 4.10 13.13 13.19
CA ASP A 493 4.27 14.22 14.13
C ASP A 493 3.05 15.16 14.02
N PHE A 494 2.44 15.51 15.16
CA PHE A 494 1.27 16.39 15.17
C PHE A 494 1.60 17.78 14.65
N GLY A 495 2.80 18.31 14.94
CA GLY A 495 3.27 19.60 14.44
C GLY A 495 3.38 19.69 12.92
N LYS A 496 3.42 18.54 12.23
CA LYS A 496 3.45 18.44 10.76
C LYS A 496 2.06 18.21 10.13
N ILE A 497 1.00 18.28 10.93
CA ILE A 497 -0.38 18.16 10.47
C ILE A 497 -1.04 19.53 10.52
N LYS A 498 -1.65 19.95 9.42
CA LYS A 498 -2.44 21.17 9.32
C LYS A 498 -3.89 20.82 9.02
N PHE A 499 -4.83 21.53 9.64
CA PHE A 499 -6.23 21.45 9.28
C PHE A 499 -6.64 22.62 8.40
N GLN A 500 -7.45 22.32 7.37
CA GLN A 500 -8.06 23.34 6.53
C GLN A 500 -9.47 23.65 7.00
N HIS A 501 -10.31 22.62 7.09
CA HIS A 501 -11.69 22.73 7.56
C HIS A 501 -12.05 21.53 8.43
N ILE A 502 -12.62 21.78 9.60
CA ILE A 502 -13.16 20.76 10.49
C ILE A 502 -14.47 21.24 11.12
N ASN A 503 -15.48 20.37 11.10
CA ASN A 503 -16.68 20.55 11.89
C ASN A 503 -16.63 19.61 13.10
N PHE A 504 -16.21 20.12 14.26
CA PHE A 504 -16.07 19.31 15.48
C PHE A 504 -17.41 18.77 16.00
N ASP A 505 -18.52 19.48 15.81
CA ASP A 505 -19.84 19.00 16.22
C ASP A 505 -20.28 17.81 15.39
N LYS A 506 -19.92 17.80 14.10
CA LYS A 506 -20.12 16.63 13.25
C LYS A 506 -19.21 15.47 13.67
N LEU A 507 -17.94 15.71 13.99
CA LEU A 507 -17.03 14.68 14.47
C LEU A 507 -17.48 14.05 15.78
N ARG A 508 -18.01 14.84 16.72
CA ARG A 508 -18.57 14.33 17.99
C ARG A 508 -19.73 13.36 17.78
N LYS A 509 -20.45 13.46 16.65
CA LYS A 509 -21.56 12.56 16.28
C LYS A 509 -21.06 11.29 15.55
N LEU A 510 -19.90 11.36 14.92
CA LEU A 510 -19.30 10.23 14.19
C LEU A 510 -18.47 9.35 15.14
N LYS A 511 -19.14 8.76 16.12
CA LYS A 511 -18.52 7.82 17.05
C LYS A 511 -18.38 6.43 16.40
N PRO A 512 -17.41 5.61 16.84
CA PRO A 512 -17.39 4.20 16.50
C PRO A 512 -18.72 3.54 16.85
N PHE A 513 -19.13 2.57 16.08
CA PHE A 513 -20.34 1.80 16.36
C PHE A 513 -20.16 0.98 17.64
N ASP A 514 -21.22 0.85 18.45
CA ASP A 514 -21.15 0.13 19.73
C ASP A 514 -20.66 -1.31 19.55
N CYS A 515 -21.08 -1.99 18.49
CA CYS A 515 -20.60 -3.35 18.19
C CYS A 515 -19.07 -3.42 17.99
N VAL A 516 -18.43 -2.37 17.49
CA VAL A 516 -16.97 -2.29 17.38
C VAL A 516 -16.33 -2.10 18.76
N VAL A 517 -16.92 -1.21 19.57
CA VAL A 517 -16.45 -0.97 20.94
C VAL A 517 -16.53 -2.25 21.75
N ASP A 518 -17.71 -2.89 21.75
CA ASP A 518 -17.95 -4.16 22.46
C ASP A 518 -17.01 -5.28 22.00
N PHE A 519 -16.77 -5.37 20.68
CA PHE A 519 -15.84 -6.35 20.14
C PHE A 519 -14.43 -6.18 20.71
N TYR A 520 -13.93 -4.95 20.79
CA TYR A 520 -12.58 -4.69 21.31
C TYR A 520 -12.49 -4.75 22.84
N GLU A 521 -13.53 -4.40 23.57
CA GLU A 521 -13.59 -4.51 25.03
C GLU A 521 -13.60 -5.97 25.49
N ASN A 522 -14.26 -6.85 24.72
CA ASN A 522 -14.32 -8.29 25.00
C ASN A 522 -13.13 -9.06 24.42
N MET A 523 -12.18 -8.38 23.74
CA MET A 523 -11.03 -9.02 23.14
C MET A 523 -9.98 -9.36 24.21
N LYS A 524 -9.59 -10.64 24.28
CA LYS A 524 -8.47 -11.08 25.12
C LYS A 524 -7.15 -10.56 24.56
N THR A 525 -6.31 -10.00 25.41
CA THR A 525 -4.95 -9.58 25.05
C THR A 525 -3.98 -10.77 25.12
N PRO A 526 -2.80 -10.70 24.47
CA PRO A 526 -1.80 -11.76 24.58
C PRO A 526 -1.38 -12.08 26.03
N ASP A 527 -1.44 -11.10 26.93
CA ASP A 527 -1.10 -11.29 28.36
C ASP A 527 -2.19 -12.04 29.12
N ASP A 528 -3.44 -12.01 28.66
CA ASP A 528 -4.56 -12.77 29.22
C ASP A 528 -4.56 -14.24 28.75
N VAL A 529 -3.77 -14.55 27.73
CA VAL A 529 -3.59 -15.92 27.25
C VAL A 529 -2.58 -16.61 28.14
N LYS A 530 -3.03 -17.27 29.19
CA LYS A 530 -2.25 -18.35 29.82
C LYS A 530 -2.01 -19.38 28.72
N LEU A 531 -0.85 -19.33 28.10
CA LEU A 531 -0.39 -20.37 27.21
C LEU A 531 -0.34 -21.64 28.05
N PHE A 532 -1.30 -22.51 27.86
CA PHE A 532 -1.25 -23.85 28.39
C PHE A 532 -0.10 -24.56 27.69
N TYR A 533 1.07 -24.49 28.30
CA TYR A 533 2.12 -25.49 28.10
C TYR A 533 1.70 -26.72 28.91
N ASN A 534 1.18 -27.71 28.24
CA ASN A 534 1.24 -29.11 28.64
C ASN A 534 1.85 -29.88 27.49
#